data_10cc9d05fa8e7b20a96df11a0242fed2
#
_entry.id   10cc9d05fa8e7b20a96df11a0242fed2
#
_cell.length_a   1.000
_cell.length_b   1.000
_cell.length_c   1.000
_cell.angle_alpha   90.00
_cell.angle_beta   90.00
_cell.angle_gamma   90.00
#
_symmetry.space_group_name_H-M   'P 1'
#
loop_
_entity.id
_entity.type
_entity.pdbx_description
1 polymer ?
#
loop_
_entity_poly.entity_id
_entity_poly.type
_entity_poly.pdbx_seq_one_letter_code
_entity_poly.pdbx_strand_id
1 'polypeptide(L)'
;MRGIAYEKYRLTTYAKEGGTMKKLFVMIAVLSIVTLGLTAVSFAQRGTMNWRGSGGWGPGTPYDKMYEPAKAETLSGTVLAVMQVVPMKGMNAAAAVTLKTDKETISVHLGPEWYIGRLDTKIVKGDNIEVKGSRVTFAAKPAIIAAEVKKGENVLVLRDSTGIPVWSGWGR
;
A
#
# COMPACT_ATOMS: atom_id res chain seq x y z
N MET A 1 -49.36 -60.54 33.87
CA MET A 1 -47.90 -60.30 33.99
C MET A 1 -47.24 -60.12 32.60
N ARG A 2 -47.64 -59.16 31.77
CA ARG A 2 -47.05 -58.93 30.43
C ARG A 2 -46.63 -57.43 30.20
N GLY A 3 -46.69 -56.59 31.23
CA GLY A 3 -46.44 -55.14 31.08
C GLY A 3 -45.00 -54.70 31.41
N ILE A 4 -44.26 -55.46 32.22
CA ILE A 4 -42.99 -54.98 32.76
C ILE A 4 -41.79 -55.20 31.76
N ALA A 5 -41.92 -56.18 30.87
CA ALA A 5 -40.87 -56.46 29.90
C ALA A 5 -40.73 -55.43 28.78
N TYR A 6 -41.87 -54.81 28.38
CA TYR A 6 -41.87 -53.81 27.29
C TYR A 6 -41.25 -52.44 27.69
N GLU A 7 -41.39 -52.07 28.94
CA GLU A 7 -40.86 -50.79 29.42
C GLU A 7 -39.33 -50.78 29.55
N LYS A 8 -38.77 -51.96 29.89
CA LYS A 8 -37.31 -52.11 30.04
C LYS A 8 -36.58 -52.04 28.68
N TYR A 9 -37.20 -52.49 27.61
CA TYR A 9 -36.62 -52.38 26.27
C TYR A 9 -36.73 -50.95 25.70
N ARG A 10 -37.77 -50.21 26.06
CA ARG A 10 -37.96 -48.82 25.59
C ARG A 10 -36.92 -47.88 26.19
N LEU A 11 -36.57 -48.03 27.45
CA LEU A 11 -35.59 -47.18 28.12
C LEU A 11 -34.14 -47.46 27.69
N THR A 12 -33.84 -48.71 27.29
CA THR A 12 -32.48 -49.05 26.81
C THR A 12 -32.21 -48.50 25.40
N THR A 13 -33.23 -48.37 24.56
CA THR A 13 -33.09 -47.87 23.20
C THR A 13 -32.82 -46.32 23.21
N TYR A 14 -33.51 -45.59 24.07
CA TYR A 14 -33.30 -44.12 24.20
C TYR A 14 -31.93 -43.73 24.78
N ALA A 15 -31.38 -44.58 25.68
CA ALA A 15 -30.06 -44.31 26.27
C ALA A 15 -28.91 -44.50 25.27
N LYS A 16 -29.10 -45.31 24.21
CA LYS A 16 -28.07 -45.61 23.21
C LYS A 16 -27.98 -44.51 22.14
N GLU A 17 -29.09 -43.83 21.82
CA GLU A 17 -29.13 -42.77 20.84
C GLU A 17 -28.52 -41.45 21.35
N GLY A 18 -28.68 -41.14 22.63
CA GLY A 18 -28.12 -39.90 23.21
C GLY A 18 -26.58 -39.84 23.19
N GLY A 19 -25.91 -41.01 23.21
CA GLY A 19 -24.47 -41.09 23.12
C GLY A 19 -23.91 -40.78 21.73
N THR A 20 -24.66 -41.19 20.69
CA THR A 20 -24.24 -41.00 19.31
C THR A 20 -24.43 -39.54 18.88
N MET A 21 -25.54 -38.91 19.28
CA MET A 21 -25.76 -37.49 19.00
C MET A 21 -24.76 -36.56 19.73
N LYS A 22 -24.45 -36.83 20.98
CA LYS A 22 -23.42 -36.08 21.71
C LYS A 22 -22.06 -36.17 21.03
N LYS A 23 -21.65 -37.32 20.55
CA LYS A 23 -20.39 -37.51 19.81
C LYS A 23 -20.42 -36.78 18.47
N LEU A 24 -21.57 -36.75 17.77
CA LEU A 24 -21.75 -36.05 16.53
C LEU A 24 -21.65 -34.52 16.73
N PHE A 25 -22.28 -33.99 17.78
CA PHE A 25 -22.17 -32.55 18.11
C PHE A 25 -20.74 -32.14 18.48
N VAL A 26 -20.03 -32.98 19.23
CA VAL A 26 -18.61 -32.71 19.55
C VAL A 26 -17.73 -32.75 18.31
N MET A 27 -17.93 -33.71 17.40
CA MET A 27 -17.19 -33.76 16.13
C MET A 27 -17.48 -32.55 15.22
N ILE A 28 -18.73 -32.11 15.15
CA ILE A 28 -19.10 -30.92 14.37
C ILE A 28 -18.50 -29.66 15.00
N ALA A 29 -18.50 -29.53 16.32
CA ALA A 29 -17.89 -28.40 17.01
C ALA A 29 -16.35 -28.35 16.82
N VAL A 30 -15.68 -29.49 16.88
CA VAL A 30 -14.24 -29.58 16.64
C VAL A 30 -13.89 -29.25 15.17
N LEU A 31 -14.71 -29.74 14.22
CA LEU A 31 -14.52 -29.44 12.80
C LEU A 31 -14.72 -27.95 12.50
N SER A 32 -15.68 -27.31 13.17
CA SER A 32 -15.95 -25.86 13.00
C SER A 32 -14.80 -25.01 13.54
N ILE A 33 -14.18 -25.40 14.64
CA ILE A 33 -13.04 -24.68 15.23
C ILE A 33 -11.81 -24.82 14.31
N VAL A 34 -11.59 -25.98 13.69
CA VAL A 34 -10.48 -26.19 12.76
C VAL A 34 -10.66 -25.37 11.48
N THR A 35 -11.89 -25.25 10.96
CA THR A 35 -12.16 -24.42 9.76
C THR A 35 -12.06 -22.93 10.02
N LEU A 36 -12.45 -22.42 11.20
CA LEU A 36 -12.23 -21.03 11.59
C LEU A 36 -10.74 -20.70 11.81
N GLY A 37 -9.96 -21.65 12.31
CA GLY A 37 -8.50 -21.46 12.50
C GLY A 37 -7.73 -21.33 11.18
N LEU A 38 -8.17 -22.00 10.11
CA LEU A 38 -7.51 -21.97 8.81
C LEU A 38 -7.78 -20.68 8.01
N THR A 39 -8.86 -19.96 8.29
CA THR A 39 -9.17 -18.69 7.63
C THR A 39 -8.42 -17.49 8.22
N ALA A 40 -7.96 -17.57 9.47
CA ALA A 40 -7.23 -16.50 10.13
C ALA A 40 -5.77 -16.36 9.65
N VAL A 41 -5.20 -17.38 8.99
CA VAL A 41 -3.79 -17.36 8.55
C VAL A 41 -3.62 -16.64 7.21
N SER A 42 -4.72 -16.41 6.45
CA SER A 42 -4.65 -15.79 5.12
C SER A 42 -4.49 -14.27 5.13
N PHE A 43 -4.67 -13.60 6.27
CA PHE A 43 -4.52 -12.14 6.36
C PHE A 43 -3.17 -11.66 6.90
N ALA A 44 -2.33 -12.55 7.42
CA ALA A 44 -1.03 -12.19 7.98
C ALA A 44 0.12 -12.21 6.96
N GLN A 45 -0.11 -12.69 5.74
CA GLN A 45 0.88 -12.71 4.67
C GLN A 45 0.66 -11.57 3.67
N ARG A 46 0.47 -10.32 4.17
CA ARG A 46 0.99 -9.17 3.43
C ARG A 46 2.50 -9.23 3.56
N GLY A 47 3.09 -10.18 2.87
CA GLY A 47 4.51 -10.22 2.65
C GLY A 47 4.90 -8.85 2.11
N THR A 48 5.90 -8.24 2.69
CA THR A 48 6.65 -7.16 2.09
C THR A 48 7.01 -7.64 0.69
N MET A 49 6.22 -7.22 -0.31
CA MET A 49 6.57 -7.46 -1.71
C MET A 49 7.90 -6.76 -1.91
N ASN A 50 8.97 -7.54 -1.82
CA ASN A 50 10.31 -7.07 -2.13
C ASN A 50 10.32 -6.89 -3.65
N TRP A 51 9.93 -5.71 -4.11
CA TRP A 51 9.87 -5.31 -5.50
C TRP A 51 11.30 -5.30 -6.06
N ARG A 52 11.81 -6.50 -6.37
CA ARG A 52 13.05 -6.64 -7.13
C ARG A 52 12.78 -6.13 -8.54
N GLY A 53 13.18 -4.91 -8.82
CA GLY A 53 13.01 -4.29 -10.14
C GLY A 53 12.56 -2.84 -10.11
N SER A 54 12.03 -2.33 -8.99
CA SER A 54 11.67 -0.90 -8.87
C SER A 54 12.86 0.04 -8.72
N GLY A 55 14.08 -0.50 -8.51
CA GLY A 55 15.26 0.33 -8.23
C GLY A 55 15.10 1.21 -6.98
N GLY A 56 14.45 0.69 -5.94
CA GLY A 56 14.21 1.42 -4.70
C GLY A 56 12.90 2.24 -4.68
N TRP A 57 12.12 2.23 -5.76
CA TRP A 57 10.93 3.06 -5.94
C TRP A 57 9.60 2.35 -5.61
N GLY A 58 9.65 1.14 -5.05
CA GLY A 58 8.46 0.36 -4.72
C GLY A 58 7.79 0.81 -3.42
N PRO A 59 6.51 0.41 -3.22
CA PRO A 59 5.80 0.63 -1.97
C PRO A 59 6.54 0.00 -0.78
N GLY A 60 6.54 0.70 0.37
CA GLY A 60 7.15 0.22 1.61
C GLY A 60 8.69 0.30 1.65
N THR A 61 9.35 0.82 0.61
CA THR A 61 10.79 1.12 0.64
C THR A 61 11.11 2.24 1.63
N PRO A 62 12.38 2.38 2.09
CA PRO A 62 12.76 3.49 2.96
C PRO A 62 12.40 4.87 2.38
N TYR A 63 12.56 5.07 1.08
CA TYR A 63 12.17 6.30 0.40
C TYR A 63 10.65 6.51 0.43
N ASP A 64 9.88 5.46 0.12
CA ASP A 64 8.42 5.53 0.10
C ASP A 64 7.83 5.88 1.48
N LYS A 65 8.41 5.34 2.54
CA LYS A 65 8.02 5.62 3.93
C LYS A 65 8.26 7.05 4.40
N MET A 66 9.05 7.84 3.67
CA MET A 66 9.25 9.26 3.97
C MET A 66 8.07 10.13 3.51
N TYR A 67 7.24 9.61 2.60
CA TYR A 67 6.04 10.31 2.15
C TYR A 67 4.92 10.14 3.18
N GLU A 68 4.39 11.25 3.67
CA GLU A 68 3.29 11.30 4.64
C GLU A 68 2.08 12.01 4.02
N PRO A 69 1.02 11.28 3.57
CA PRO A 69 -0.15 11.89 2.93
C PRO A 69 -0.82 12.98 3.79
N ALA A 70 -0.85 12.78 5.11
CA ALA A 70 -1.46 13.73 6.07
C ALA A 70 -0.68 15.04 6.20
N LYS A 71 0.60 15.07 5.79
CA LYS A 71 1.47 16.25 5.81
C LYS A 71 1.73 16.82 4.41
N ALA A 72 0.94 16.38 3.41
CA ALA A 72 1.07 16.91 2.07
C ALA A 72 0.68 18.40 2.03
N GLU A 73 1.54 19.21 1.47
CA GLU A 73 1.35 20.63 1.22
C GLU A 73 1.27 20.91 -0.27
N THR A 74 0.71 22.06 -0.64
CA THR A 74 0.66 22.52 -2.03
C THR A 74 1.58 23.72 -2.20
N LEU A 75 2.45 23.64 -3.19
CA LEU A 75 3.41 24.69 -3.55
C LEU A 75 3.22 25.06 -5.00
N SER A 76 3.16 26.36 -5.30
CA SER A 76 3.15 26.88 -6.66
C SER A 76 4.43 27.62 -6.95
N GLY A 77 4.93 27.51 -8.17
CA GLY A 77 6.16 28.19 -8.55
C GLY A 77 6.59 27.93 -9.99
N THR A 78 7.75 28.48 -10.32
CA THR A 78 8.37 28.34 -11.64
C THR A 78 9.51 27.33 -11.59
N VAL A 79 9.55 26.43 -12.55
CA VAL A 79 10.62 25.45 -12.71
C VAL A 79 11.90 26.13 -13.19
N LEU A 80 12.94 26.14 -12.36
CA LEU A 80 14.26 26.70 -12.70
C LEU A 80 15.12 25.70 -13.48
N ALA A 81 15.04 24.42 -13.13
CA ALA A 81 15.79 23.36 -13.76
C ALA A 81 15.07 22.02 -13.63
N VAL A 82 15.28 21.15 -14.60
CA VAL A 82 14.92 19.73 -14.55
C VAL A 82 16.22 18.95 -14.43
N MET A 83 16.28 18.01 -13.53
CA MET A 83 17.51 17.26 -13.22
C MET A 83 17.20 15.80 -12.86
N GLN A 84 18.23 14.97 -12.90
CA GLN A 84 18.21 13.66 -12.32
C GLN A 84 18.92 13.69 -10.97
N VAL A 85 18.34 13.06 -9.97
CA VAL A 85 18.92 12.92 -8.63
C VAL A 85 18.84 11.45 -8.18
N VAL A 86 19.76 11.02 -7.33
CA VAL A 86 19.68 9.73 -6.64
C VAL A 86 19.31 10.02 -5.19
N PRO A 87 18.03 9.86 -4.79
CA PRO A 87 17.56 10.32 -3.48
C PRO A 87 18.25 9.60 -2.32
N MET A 88 18.49 8.30 -2.48
CA MET A 88 19.13 7.47 -1.46
C MET A 88 20.09 6.47 -2.10
N LYS A 89 21.09 6.06 -1.33
CA LYS A 89 22.08 5.06 -1.77
C LYS A 89 21.38 3.76 -2.23
N GLY A 90 21.72 3.30 -3.42
CA GLY A 90 21.17 2.07 -4.00
C GLY A 90 19.84 2.24 -4.73
N MET A 91 19.34 3.47 -4.85
CA MET A 91 18.17 3.77 -5.69
C MET A 91 18.58 4.12 -7.11
N ASN A 92 17.69 3.83 -8.07
CA ASN A 92 17.78 4.36 -9.42
C ASN A 92 17.47 5.87 -9.42
N ALA A 93 17.92 6.56 -10.48
CA ALA A 93 17.71 7.99 -10.63
C ALA A 93 16.24 8.39 -10.61
N ALA A 94 15.95 9.51 -9.97
CA ALA A 94 14.70 10.23 -9.98
C ALA A 94 14.73 11.32 -11.05
N ALA A 95 13.62 11.58 -11.69
CA ALA A 95 13.34 12.88 -12.28
C ALA A 95 12.97 13.85 -11.15
N ALA A 96 13.66 14.98 -11.10
CA ALA A 96 13.41 16.03 -10.13
C ALA A 96 13.42 17.40 -10.81
N VAL A 97 12.77 18.37 -10.17
CA VAL A 97 12.83 19.76 -10.61
C VAL A 97 13.26 20.66 -9.45
N THR A 98 13.93 21.76 -9.78
CA THR A 98 14.13 22.87 -8.85
C THR A 98 12.98 23.85 -9.04
N LEU A 99 12.14 23.98 -8.03
CA LEU A 99 10.97 24.86 -8.03
C LEU A 99 11.28 26.15 -7.27
N LYS A 100 11.10 27.29 -7.89
CA LYS A 100 11.15 28.61 -7.26
C LYS A 100 9.74 29.03 -6.90
N THR A 101 9.44 29.08 -5.62
CA THR A 101 8.21 29.62 -5.05
C THR A 101 8.44 31.06 -4.59
N ASP A 102 7.40 31.71 -4.10
CA ASP A 102 7.52 33.07 -3.51
C ASP A 102 8.35 33.08 -2.22
N LYS A 103 8.48 31.94 -1.54
CA LYS A 103 9.15 31.82 -0.24
C LYS A 103 10.53 31.20 -0.30
N GLU A 104 10.75 30.27 -1.21
CA GLU A 104 11.96 29.47 -1.26
C GLU A 104 12.23 28.87 -2.64
N THR A 105 13.43 28.36 -2.82
CA THR A 105 13.77 27.48 -3.93
C THR A 105 14.02 26.08 -3.38
N ILE A 106 13.21 25.11 -3.86
CA ILE A 106 13.18 23.77 -3.28
C ILE A 106 13.28 22.68 -4.37
N SER A 107 13.90 21.55 -4.03
CA SER A 107 13.91 20.37 -4.91
C SER A 107 12.59 19.62 -4.80
N VAL A 108 12.00 19.24 -5.92
CA VAL A 108 10.78 18.44 -6.00
C VAL A 108 11.11 17.14 -6.72
N HIS A 109 10.98 16.01 -6.03
CA HIS A 109 11.18 14.69 -6.58
C HIS A 109 9.85 14.20 -7.19
N LEU A 110 9.83 14.01 -8.50
CA LEU A 110 8.64 13.61 -9.24
C LEU A 110 8.42 12.09 -9.19
N GLY A 111 9.50 11.31 -9.31
CA GLY A 111 9.43 9.85 -9.32
C GLY A 111 10.60 9.25 -10.09
N PRO A 112 10.58 7.92 -10.32
CA PRO A 112 11.66 7.28 -11.04
C PRO A 112 11.75 7.79 -12.48
N GLU A 113 12.96 8.08 -12.92
CA GLU A 113 13.22 8.66 -14.24
C GLU A 113 12.61 7.81 -15.37
N TRP A 114 12.73 6.47 -15.27
CA TRP A 114 12.16 5.53 -16.23
C TRP A 114 10.63 5.62 -16.38
N TYR A 115 9.91 6.06 -15.33
CA TYR A 115 8.46 6.27 -15.36
C TYR A 115 8.12 7.67 -15.90
N ILE A 116 8.70 8.72 -15.31
CA ILE A 116 8.43 10.11 -15.67
C ILE A 116 8.79 10.39 -17.14
N GLY A 117 9.87 9.77 -17.63
CA GLY A 117 10.28 9.90 -19.03
C GLY A 117 9.27 9.37 -20.07
N ARG A 118 8.34 8.49 -19.65
CA ARG A 118 7.30 7.91 -20.52
C ARG A 118 5.99 8.68 -20.54
N LEU A 119 5.81 9.62 -19.63
CA LEU A 119 4.58 10.42 -19.57
C LEU A 119 4.53 11.38 -20.76
N ASP A 120 3.33 11.63 -21.28
CA ASP A 120 3.12 12.57 -22.40
C ASP A 120 3.38 14.01 -21.97
N THR A 121 2.92 14.38 -20.77
CA THR A 121 3.15 15.69 -20.20
C THR A 121 4.57 15.82 -19.71
N LYS A 122 5.35 16.69 -20.35
CA LYS A 122 6.73 17.00 -19.95
C LYS A 122 6.77 18.28 -19.13
N ILE A 123 7.53 18.24 -18.04
CA ILE A 123 7.85 19.42 -17.25
C ILE A 123 9.22 19.91 -17.73
N VAL A 124 9.28 21.21 -18.09
CA VAL A 124 10.52 21.83 -18.59
C VAL A 124 10.83 23.10 -17.80
N LYS A 125 12.06 23.59 -17.97
CA LYS A 125 12.47 24.88 -17.38
C LYS A 125 11.55 26.00 -17.88
N GLY A 126 11.12 26.87 -16.96
CA GLY A 126 10.23 27.99 -17.22
C GLY A 126 8.74 27.69 -17.02
N ASP A 127 8.37 26.42 -16.85
CA ASP A 127 6.98 26.05 -16.56
C ASP A 127 6.53 26.61 -15.20
N ASN A 128 5.30 27.10 -15.14
CA ASN A 128 4.62 27.37 -13.89
C ASN A 128 3.82 26.13 -13.53
N ILE A 129 4.09 25.58 -12.37
CA ILE A 129 3.47 24.35 -11.88
C ILE A 129 2.96 24.52 -10.45
N GLU A 130 1.93 23.75 -10.13
CA GLU A 130 1.49 23.54 -8.76
C GLU A 130 1.82 22.09 -8.37
N VAL A 131 2.44 21.91 -7.22
CA VAL A 131 2.89 20.61 -6.72
C VAL A 131 2.22 20.35 -5.39
N LYS A 132 1.53 19.23 -5.28
CA LYS A 132 1.08 18.68 -4.01
C LYS A 132 2.01 17.54 -3.60
N GLY A 133 2.57 17.63 -2.39
CA GLY A 133 3.55 16.63 -1.93
C GLY A 133 3.92 16.77 -0.47
N SER A 134 4.69 15.82 0.01
CA SER A 134 5.15 15.78 1.39
C SER A 134 6.57 16.34 1.50
N ARG A 135 6.78 17.25 2.46
CA ARG A 135 8.10 17.83 2.75
C ARG A 135 8.96 16.84 3.50
N VAL A 136 10.16 16.65 3.03
CA VAL A 136 11.16 15.73 3.57
C VAL A 136 12.54 16.39 3.61
N THR A 137 13.52 15.71 4.22
CA THR A 137 14.90 16.17 4.25
C THR A 137 15.82 15.12 3.65
N PHE A 138 16.57 15.49 2.62
CA PHE A 138 17.62 14.68 2.02
C PHE A 138 18.97 15.40 2.14
N ALA A 139 19.97 14.69 2.66
CA ALA A 139 21.32 15.26 2.85
C ALA A 139 21.29 16.67 3.51
N ALA A 140 20.48 16.81 4.56
CA ALA A 140 20.24 18.04 5.30
C ALA A 140 19.62 19.19 4.48
N LYS A 141 19.08 18.92 3.31
CA LYS A 141 18.35 19.90 2.48
C LYS A 141 16.88 19.55 2.39
N PRO A 142 15.99 20.54 2.45
CA PRO A 142 14.55 20.30 2.26
C PRO A 142 14.26 19.91 0.82
N ALA A 143 13.31 19.00 0.65
CA ALA A 143 12.79 18.59 -0.64
C ALA A 143 11.31 18.20 -0.51
N ILE A 144 10.59 18.14 -1.64
CA ILE A 144 9.23 17.66 -1.72
C ILE A 144 9.21 16.32 -2.45
N ILE A 145 8.55 15.31 -1.87
CA ILE A 145 8.15 14.13 -2.61
C ILE A 145 6.76 14.42 -3.18
N ALA A 146 6.67 14.55 -4.51
CA ALA A 146 5.44 14.91 -5.18
C ALA A 146 4.43 13.75 -5.20
N ALA A 147 3.16 14.06 -4.95
CA ALA A 147 2.04 13.18 -5.18
C ALA A 147 1.23 13.58 -6.41
N GLU A 148 1.19 14.87 -6.69
CA GLU A 148 0.48 15.42 -7.83
C GLU A 148 1.21 16.66 -8.34
N VAL A 149 1.23 16.83 -9.65
CA VAL A 149 1.76 18.03 -10.30
C VAL A 149 0.76 18.52 -11.33
N LYS A 150 0.36 19.76 -11.20
CA LYS A 150 -0.52 20.45 -12.14
C LYS A 150 0.30 21.42 -12.98
N LYS A 151 0.16 21.30 -14.32
CA LYS A 151 0.75 22.20 -15.31
C LYS A 151 -0.35 22.66 -16.28
N GLY A 152 -0.83 23.89 -16.12
CA GLY A 152 -2.02 24.34 -16.84
C GLY A 152 -3.23 23.46 -16.56
N GLU A 153 -3.84 22.90 -17.59
CA GLU A 153 -4.96 21.96 -17.47
C GLU A 153 -4.53 20.50 -17.25
N ASN A 154 -3.24 20.19 -17.37
CA ASN A 154 -2.74 18.83 -17.21
C ASN A 154 -2.42 18.54 -15.75
N VAL A 155 -2.89 17.39 -15.26
CA VAL A 155 -2.62 16.89 -13.91
C VAL A 155 -1.86 15.58 -14.01
N LEU A 156 -0.67 15.55 -13.45
CA LEU A 156 0.14 14.33 -13.29
C LEU A 156 -0.09 13.77 -11.89
N VAL A 157 -0.82 12.66 -11.79
CA VAL A 157 -0.96 11.92 -10.53
C VAL A 157 0.22 10.97 -10.41
N LEU A 158 1.01 11.13 -9.34
CA LEU A 158 2.23 10.38 -9.08
C LEU A 158 2.06 9.42 -7.89
N ARG A 159 1.11 9.73 -6.99
CA ARG A 159 0.70 8.87 -5.87
C ARG A 159 -0.79 8.95 -5.69
N ASP A 160 -1.39 7.86 -5.24
CA ASP A 160 -2.81 7.85 -4.88
C ASP A 160 -3.06 8.54 -3.52
N SER A 161 -4.33 8.60 -3.11
CA SER A 161 -4.74 9.23 -1.84
C SER A 161 -4.16 8.56 -0.58
N THR A 162 -3.71 7.32 -0.69
CA THR A 162 -3.07 6.57 0.39
C THR A 162 -1.55 6.72 0.38
N GLY A 163 -1.00 7.40 -0.62
CA GLY A 163 0.43 7.61 -0.81
C GLY A 163 1.14 6.54 -1.63
N ILE A 164 0.41 5.56 -2.16
CA ILE A 164 1.01 4.49 -2.97
C ILE A 164 1.40 5.06 -4.34
N PRO A 165 2.65 4.84 -4.81
CA PRO A 165 3.09 5.30 -6.10
C PRO A 165 2.32 4.65 -7.24
N VAL A 166 1.88 5.43 -8.24
CA VAL A 166 1.14 4.92 -9.40
C VAL A 166 1.95 3.97 -10.28
N TRP A 167 3.28 4.05 -10.25
CA TRP A 167 4.17 3.13 -10.94
C TRP A 167 4.35 1.78 -10.22
N SER A 168 3.76 1.59 -9.05
CA SER A 168 3.88 0.36 -8.27
C SER A 168 3.35 -0.89 -8.98
N GLY A 169 2.48 -0.73 -9.96
CA GLY A 169 1.95 -1.80 -10.80
C GLY A 169 2.73 -2.07 -12.10
N TRP A 170 3.75 -1.27 -12.43
CA TRP A 170 4.43 -1.28 -13.75
C TRP A 170 5.68 -2.14 -13.83
N GLY A 171 6.02 -2.87 -12.80
CA GLY A 171 7.24 -3.70 -12.72
C GLY A 171 6.99 -5.20 -12.83
N ARG A 172 5.98 -5.65 -13.58
CA ARG A 172 5.70 -7.07 -13.81
C ARG A 172 6.15 -7.50 -15.19
#